data_601f6548979f135e06097d75b7667034
#
_entry.id   601f6548979f135e06097d75b7667034
#
_cell.length_a   1.000
_cell.length_b   1.000
_cell.length_c   1.000
_cell.angle_alpha   90.00
_cell.angle_beta   90.00
_cell.angle_gamma   90.00
#
_symmetry.space_group_name_H-M   'P 1'
#
loop_
_entity.id
_entity.type
_entity.pdbx_description
1 polymer ?
#
loop_
_entity_poly.entity_id
_entity_poly.type
_entity_poly.pdbx_seq_one_letter_code
_entity_poly.pdbx_strand_id
1 'polypeptide(L)'
;MLAPLFAAAVLASSGGLSASCDLEHPSGKAGCTRAAVDALKMNQLQAMGTHNSYKMAIAPLEMANLRARNPKAADTLDYSHIPLTDQLNDGARELELDFVYDSKGGRYTTPLGRKMAPATTPYDLAAMSKPGMKVLHVPDIDYRSVCPLLVDCFKEVRAWSKAHPDHVPILIIFNLKQDQLKVPGAVPLLPFDAVAMDAVDAEIRSVFKPGELITPDQVQGKHATLREAVLAGAWPTLKRARGKVMLAMDESPEVVAVYRGARKSLEGRAMFVNTDESSPAAGYITLNEPIKDNARIQAAVKSGLIVRTRADADTWEARKNDTAPREAAFASGAQYVSTDYMHPDTRFGPYEARLPGGGVARANPVAGKP
;
A
#
# COMPACT_ATOMS: atom_id res chain seq x y z
N MET A 1 68.04 -8.57 -4.88
CA MET A 1 67.29 -7.44 -4.30
C MET A 1 65.82 -7.56 -4.77
N LEU A 2 64.91 -8.06 -3.88
CA LEU A 2 63.48 -8.16 -4.16
C LEU A 2 62.82 -6.94 -3.53
N ALA A 3 62.15 -6.13 -4.33
CA ALA A 3 61.30 -5.02 -3.85
C ALA A 3 59.96 -5.55 -3.38
N PRO A 4 59.39 -5.06 -2.26
CA PRO A 4 58.07 -5.45 -1.82
C PRO A 4 57.01 -4.71 -2.61
N LEU A 5 56.03 -5.46 -3.17
CA LEU A 5 54.76 -4.93 -3.69
C LEU A 5 53.92 -4.45 -2.51
N PHE A 6 53.71 -3.15 -2.39
CA PHE A 6 52.68 -2.59 -1.51
C PHE A 6 51.35 -2.73 -2.21
N ALA A 7 50.50 -3.63 -1.71
CA ALA A 7 49.09 -3.65 -2.06
C ALA A 7 48.41 -2.47 -1.34
N ALA A 8 47.99 -1.48 -2.10
CA ALA A 8 47.17 -0.40 -1.58
C ALA A 8 45.78 -0.95 -1.24
N ALA A 9 45.50 -1.14 0.03
CA ALA A 9 44.14 -1.38 0.53
C ALA A 9 43.32 -0.12 0.29
N VAL A 10 42.39 -0.17 -0.65
CA VAL A 10 41.39 0.85 -0.83
C VAL A 10 40.45 0.76 0.40
N LEU A 11 40.68 1.62 1.36
CA LEU A 11 39.73 1.90 2.45
C LEU A 11 38.45 2.47 1.81
N ALA A 12 37.44 1.61 1.63
CA ALA A 12 36.10 2.06 1.32
C ALA A 12 35.62 2.95 2.47
N SER A 13 35.61 4.26 2.25
CA SER A 13 34.99 5.21 3.16
C SER A 13 33.53 4.80 3.33
N SER A 14 33.11 4.52 4.56
CA SER A 14 31.72 4.30 4.96
C SER A 14 30.95 5.64 4.92
N GLY A 15 30.89 6.26 3.75
CA GLY A 15 30.03 7.41 3.48
C GLY A 15 28.59 6.94 3.43
N GLY A 16 27.76 7.37 4.39
CA GLY A 16 26.32 7.14 4.36
C GLY A 16 25.69 7.65 3.06
N LEU A 17 24.51 7.13 2.71
CA LEU A 17 23.78 7.62 1.54
C LEU A 17 23.45 9.11 1.69
N SER A 18 23.54 9.84 0.56
CA SER A 18 23.10 11.23 0.49
C SER A 18 21.59 11.32 0.73
N ALA A 19 21.16 12.36 1.45
CA ALA A 19 19.73 12.61 1.68
C ALA A 19 18.94 12.85 0.37
N SER A 20 19.62 13.25 -0.70
CA SER A 20 19.03 13.42 -2.05
C SER A 20 19.14 12.18 -2.94
N CYS A 21 19.62 11.03 -2.41
CA CYS A 21 19.72 9.81 -3.18
C CYS A 21 18.35 9.18 -3.41
N ASP A 22 17.93 9.12 -4.68
CA ASP A 22 16.79 8.31 -5.06
C ASP A 22 17.18 6.83 -5.09
N LEU A 23 16.57 6.03 -4.23
CA LEU A 23 16.89 4.60 -4.13
C LEU A 23 16.41 3.79 -5.33
N GLU A 24 15.45 4.30 -6.09
CA GLU A 24 15.01 3.63 -7.32
C GLU A 24 15.96 3.94 -8.48
N HIS A 25 16.40 5.20 -8.59
CA HIS A 25 17.24 5.70 -9.67
C HIS A 25 18.55 6.28 -9.13
N PRO A 26 19.45 5.44 -8.53
CA PRO A 26 20.71 5.93 -7.96
C PRO A 26 21.57 6.59 -9.03
N SER A 27 22.07 7.79 -8.71
CA SER A 27 22.81 8.64 -9.66
C SER A 27 24.18 8.11 -10.06
N GLY A 28 24.69 7.09 -9.41
CA GLY A 28 26.06 6.57 -9.57
C GLY A 28 27.14 7.40 -8.89
N LYS A 29 26.83 8.61 -8.38
CA LYS A 29 27.77 9.50 -7.68
C LYS A 29 28.09 9.01 -6.27
N ALA A 30 29.16 9.53 -5.67
CA ALA A 30 29.50 9.28 -4.27
C ALA A 30 28.27 9.57 -3.36
N GLY A 31 27.98 8.65 -2.44
CA GLY A 31 26.79 8.73 -1.59
C GLY A 31 25.46 8.33 -2.27
N CYS A 32 25.47 7.91 -3.56
CA CYS A 32 24.28 7.41 -4.25
C CYS A 32 24.64 6.40 -5.34
N THR A 33 25.47 5.42 -5.02
CA THR A 33 25.85 4.35 -5.96
C THR A 33 24.84 3.21 -5.91
N ARG A 34 24.64 2.52 -7.04
CA ARG A 34 23.77 1.34 -7.10
C ARG A 34 24.16 0.28 -6.09
N ALA A 35 25.47 0.04 -5.92
CA ALA A 35 25.96 -0.97 -4.98
C ALA A 35 25.60 -0.64 -3.51
N ALA A 36 25.76 0.63 -3.12
CA ALA A 36 25.41 1.07 -1.77
C ALA A 36 23.90 1.00 -1.51
N VAL A 37 23.09 1.42 -2.50
CA VAL A 37 21.62 1.33 -2.41
C VAL A 37 21.15 -0.12 -2.38
N ASP A 38 21.68 -0.97 -3.23
CA ASP A 38 21.31 -2.38 -3.33
C ASP A 38 21.68 -3.22 -2.08
N ALA A 39 22.60 -2.72 -1.26
CA ALA A 39 22.97 -3.34 0.03
C ALA A 39 21.97 -3.06 1.16
N LEU A 40 21.17 -1.99 1.06
CA LEU A 40 20.12 -1.70 2.05
C LEU A 40 19.12 -2.85 2.12
N LYS A 41 18.53 -3.07 3.31
CA LYS A 41 17.35 -3.90 3.47
C LYS A 41 16.11 -3.14 2.99
N MET A 42 15.09 -3.85 2.48
CA MET A 42 13.88 -3.20 1.98
C MET A 42 13.11 -2.39 3.04
N ASN A 43 13.24 -2.73 4.32
CA ASN A 43 12.66 -1.95 5.42
C ASN A 43 13.48 -0.69 5.79
N GLN A 44 14.56 -0.41 5.10
CA GLN A 44 15.38 0.80 5.26
C GLN A 44 15.07 1.87 4.20
N LEU A 45 14.01 1.68 3.40
CA LEU A 45 13.49 2.70 2.49
C LEU A 45 12.36 3.51 3.12
N GLN A 46 12.05 4.66 2.51
CA GLN A 46 10.78 5.37 2.65
C GLN A 46 10.31 5.77 1.26
N ALA A 47 9.03 5.52 0.96
CA ALA A 47 8.39 5.85 -0.32
C ALA A 47 6.97 6.37 -0.10
N MET A 48 6.43 7.00 -1.15
CA MET A 48 5.04 7.47 -1.18
C MET A 48 4.11 6.40 -1.73
N GLY A 49 2.83 6.54 -1.38
CA GLY A 49 1.74 5.78 -1.95
C GLY A 49 0.44 6.55 -1.98
N THR A 50 -0.62 5.88 -2.39
CA THR A 50 -1.96 6.45 -2.45
C THR A 50 -2.93 5.63 -1.61
N HIS A 51 -3.84 6.33 -0.91
CA HIS A 51 -4.95 5.74 -0.19
C HIS A 51 -6.12 5.53 -1.16
N ASN A 52 -6.83 4.41 -1.09
CA ASN A 52 -7.91 4.09 -2.03
C ASN A 52 -7.53 4.28 -3.51
N SER A 53 -6.40 3.76 -3.91
CA SER A 53 -5.72 4.03 -5.20
C SER A 53 -6.61 3.78 -6.43
N TYR A 54 -7.61 2.94 -6.31
CA TYR A 54 -8.57 2.55 -7.36
C TYR A 54 -9.73 3.53 -7.52
N LYS A 55 -9.90 4.47 -6.56
CA LYS A 55 -11.12 5.25 -6.41
C LYS A 55 -11.32 6.26 -7.54
N MET A 56 -12.45 6.16 -8.24
CA MET A 56 -12.94 7.17 -9.18
C MET A 56 -13.86 8.16 -8.47
N ALA A 57 -14.00 9.35 -9.06
CA ALA A 57 -14.95 10.34 -8.55
C ALA A 57 -16.39 9.81 -8.57
N ILE A 58 -17.16 10.11 -7.52
CA ILE A 58 -18.60 9.88 -7.50
C ILE A 58 -19.24 10.75 -8.59
N ALA A 59 -20.16 10.19 -9.35
CA ALA A 59 -20.82 10.93 -10.44
C ALA A 59 -21.53 12.20 -9.93
N PRO A 60 -21.54 13.31 -10.68
CA PRO A 60 -22.00 14.60 -10.17
C PRO A 60 -23.40 14.60 -9.56
N LEU A 61 -24.37 13.91 -10.19
CA LEU A 61 -25.73 13.81 -9.65
C LEU A 61 -25.82 12.95 -8.40
N GLU A 62 -25.01 11.88 -8.32
CA GLU A 62 -24.91 11.02 -7.13
C GLU A 62 -24.27 11.80 -5.98
N MET A 63 -23.20 12.55 -6.25
CA MET A 63 -22.53 13.41 -5.28
C MET A 63 -23.46 14.52 -4.78
N ALA A 64 -24.23 15.15 -5.66
CA ALA A 64 -25.24 16.16 -5.27
C ALA A 64 -26.30 15.57 -4.34
N ASN A 65 -26.80 14.36 -4.65
CA ASN A 65 -27.75 13.64 -3.78
C ASN A 65 -27.13 13.26 -2.42
N LEU A 66 -25.89 12.80 -2.41
CA LEU A 66 -25.16 12.49 -1.18
C LEU A 66 -24.98 13.76 -0.34
N ARG A 67 -24.56 14.85 -0.95
CA ARG A 67 -24.35 16.16 -0.29
C ARG A 67 -25.62 16.72 0.30
N ALA A 68 -26.75 16.57 -0.38
CA ALA A 68 -28.05 17.02 0.13
C ALA A 68 -28.50 16.24 1.39
N ARG A 69 -28.09 14.98 1.54
CA ARG A 69 -28.46 14.10 2.66
C ARG A 69 -27.43 14.08 3.78
N ASN A 70 -26.16 14.11 3.43
CA ASN A 70 -25.05 14.04 4.37
C ASN A 70 -23.85 14.84 3.81
N PRO A 71 -23.81 16.17 4.01
CA PRO A 71 -22.75 17.03 3.51
C PRO A 71 -21.37 16.59 3.96
N LYS A 72 -21.24 16.13 5.22
CA LYS A 72 -19.96 15.67 5.76
C LYS A 72 -19.44 14.43 5.02
N ALA A 73 -20.30 13.44 4.80
CA ALA A 73 -19.90 12.24 4.03
C ALA A 73 -19.56 12.60 2.58
N ALA A 74 -20.28 13.55 1.97
CA ALA A 74 -19.96 14.03 0.63
C ALA A 74 -18.58 14.69 0.58
N ASP A 75 -18.24 15.51 1.56
CA ASP A 75 -16.92 16.15 1.65
C ASP A 75 -15.82 15.11 1.88
N THR A 76 -16.03 14.14 2.78
CA THR A 76 -15.11 13.01 3.02
C THR A 76 -14.79 12.22 1.74
N LEU A 77 -15.79 12.00 0.88
CA LEU A 77 -15.66 11.15 -0.32
C LEU A 77 -15.31 11.92 -1.61
N ASP A 78 -15.13 13.26 -1.54
CA ASP A 78 -14.96 14.13 -2.72
C ASP A 78 -13.49 14.18 -3.20
N TYR A 79 -12.89 13.03 -3.43
CA TYR A 79 -11.56 12.87 -4.05
C TYR A 79 -11.55 11.70 -5.03
N SER A 80 -10.52 11.60 -5.84
CA SER A 80 -10.35 10.52 -6.83
C SER A 80 -8.90 10.40 -7.25
N HIS A 81 -8.57 9.25 -7.84
CA HIS A 81 -7.24 8.96 -8.36
C HIS A 81 -7.25 8.73 -9.88
N ILE A 82 -6.09 8.93 -10.48
CA ILE A 82 -5.76 8.52 -11.84
C ILE A 82 -5.57 6.99 -11.89
N PRO A 83 -5.52 6.34 -13.07
CA PRO A 83 -5.26 4.90 -13.20
C PRO A 83 -4.01 4.44 -12.43
N LEU A 84 -3.98 3.17 -11.99
CA LEU A 84 -2.86 2.64 -11.18
C LEU A 84 -1.51 2.76 -11.89
N THR A 85 -1.48 2.49 -13.19
CA THR A 85 -0.28 2.66 -14.03
C THR A 85 0.26 4.08 -13.96
N ASP A 86 -0.60 5.09 -14.03
CA ASP A 86 -0.21 6.49 -13.98
C ASP A 86 0.31 6.88 -12.59
N GLN A 87 -0.33 6.38 -11.52
CA GLN A 87 0.16 6.58 -10.15
C GLN A 87 1.55 5.98 -9.95
N LEU A 88 1.80 4.77 -10.48
CA LEU A 88 3.12 4.14 -10.44
C LEU A 88 4.17 4.92 -11.24
N ASN A 89 3.78 5.48 -12.40
CA ASN A 89 4.64 6.37 -13.19
C ASN A 89 4.97 7.66 -12.45
N ASP A 90 4.03 8.19 -11.65
CA ASP A 90 4.21 9.37 -10.80
C ASP A 90 5.02 9.09 -9.53
N GLY A 91 5.44 7.84 -9.33
CA GLY A 91 6.33 7.45 -8.23
C GLY A 91 5.62 6.82 -7.02
N ALA A 92 4.33 6.50 -7.10
CA ALA A 92 3.68 5.70 -6.05
C ALA A 92 4.34 4.32 -5.94
N ARG A 93 4.65 3.90 -4.72
CA ARG A 93 5.20 2.56 -4.41
C ARG A 93 4.41 1.88 -3.29
N GLU A 94 3.31 2.47 -2.90
CA GLU A 94 2.26 1.84 -2.12
C GLU A 94 0.92 2.15 -2.78
N LEU A 95 0.06 1.13 -2.85
CA LEU A 95 -1.29 1.22 -3.38
C LEU A 95 -2.24 0.58 -2.36
N GLU A 96 -3.42 1.15 -2.21
CA GLU A 96 -4.48 0.58 -1.37
C GLU A 96 -5.66 0.15 -2.25
N LEU A 97 -6.10 -1.10 -2.08
CA LEU A 97 -7.23 -1.68 -2.81
C LEU A 97 -8.24 -2.25 -1.83
N ASP A 98 -9.40 -1.58 -1.71
CA ASP A 98 -10.51 -2.12 -0.95
C ASP A 98 -11.37 -3.02 -1.83
N PHE A 99 -11.86 -4.10 -1.29
CA PHE A 99 -12.71 -4.99 -2.06
C PHE A 99 -13.77 -5.72 -1.25
N VAL A 100 -14.79 -6.16 -1.95
CA VAL A 100 -15.89 -6.99 -1.46
C VAL A 100 -15.84 -8.36 -2.10
N TYR A 101 -16.34 -9.37 -1.39
CA TYR A 101 -16.46 -10.74 -1.91
C TYR A 101 -17.72 -10.92 -2.75
N ASP A 102 -17.59 -11.47 -3.95
CA ASP A 102 -18.71 -11.79 -4.85
C ASP A 102 -18.45 -13.14 -5.56
N SER A 103 -18.59 -14.22 -4.81
CA SER A 103 -18.26 -15.58 -5.28
C SER A 103 -19.00 -16.04 -6.53
N LYS A 104 -20.20 -15.50 -6.78
CA LYS A 104 -21.05 -15.87 -7.93
C LYS A 104 -21.10 -14.84 -9.03
N GLY A 105 -20.66 -13.60 -8.75
CA GLY A 105 -20.83 -12.46 -9.64
C GLY A 105 -22.24 -11.86 -9.59
N GLY A 106 -22.37 -10.66 -10.13
CA GLY A 106 -23.65 -9.97 -10.31
C GLY A 106 -24.21 -9.24 -9.09
N ARG A 107 -23.63 -9.42 -7.90
CA ARG A 107 -24.14 -8.81 -6.66
C ARG A 107 -24.14 -7.28 -6.69
N TYR A 108 -23.16 -6.69 -7.33
CA TYR A 108 -22.94 -5.24 -7.36
C TYR A 108 -23.26 -4.61 -8.71
N THR A 109 -24.11 -5.24 -9.55
CA THR A 109 -24.49 -4.71 -10.87
C THR A 109 -25.43 -3.50 -10.79
N THR A 110 -26.16 -3.33 -9.71
CA THR A 110 -27.17 -2.28 -9.56
C THR A 110 -27.08 -1.56 -8.21
N PRO A 111 -25.98 -0.79 -7.98
CA PRO A 111 -25.80 -0.06 -6.73
C PRO A 111 -26.90 1.00 -6.53
N LEU A 112 -27.22 1.30 -5.25
CA LEU A 112 -28.27 2.26 -4.89
C LEU A 112 -28.05 3.65 -5.48
N GLY A 113 -26.81 4.16 -5.44
CA GLY A 113 -26.48 5.47 -6.00
C GLY A 113 -26.93 5.59 -7.46
N ARG A 114 -26.66 4.54 -8.24
CA ARG A 114 -27.08 4.48 -9.65
C ARG A 114 -28.61 4.41 -9.84
N LYS A 115 -29.32 3.75 -8.91
CA LYS A 115 -30.80 3.70 -8.96
C LYS A 115 -31.43 5.04 -8.58
N MET A 116 -30.80 5.77 -7.68
CA MET A 116 -31.35 7.02 -7.13
C MET A 116 -31.02 8.25 -7.99
N ALA A 117 -29.94 8.20 -8.77
CA ALA A 117 -29.56 9.23 -9.71
C ALA A 117 -29.20 8.55 -11.04
N PRO A 118 -29.96 8.79 -12.13
CA PRO A 118 -29.60 8.28 -13.44
C PRO A 118 -28.18 8.74 -13.81
N ALA A 119 -27.22 7.84 -13.66
CA ALA A 119 -25.83 8.17 -13.89
C ALA A 119 -25.51 8.11 -15.39
N THR A 120 -25.01 9.20 -15.91
CA THR A 120 -24.43 9.27 -17.26
C THR A 120 -22.99 8.71 -17.26
N THR A 121 -22.35 8.61 -16.09
CA THR A 121 -21.02 8.08 -15.93
C THR A 121 -21.00 6.56 -16.13
N PRO A 122 -20.08 6.02 -16.96
CA PRO A 122 -19.99 4.59 -17.21
C PRO A 122 -19.83 3.76 -15.94
N TYR A 123 -20.38 2.54 -15.98
CA TYR A 123 -20.18 1.52 -14.94
C TYR A 123 -20.00 0.18 -15.63
N ASP A 124 -18.91 -0.53 -15.29
CA ASP A 124 -18.56 -1.78 -15.97
C ASP A 124 -19.42 -2.95 -15.48
N LEU A 125 -20.60 -3.08 -16.09
CA LEU A 125 -21.54 -4.17 -15.82
C LEU A 125 -20.93 -5.54 -16.16
N ALA A 126 -20.07 -5.61 -17.18
CA ALA A 126 -19.46 -6.88 -17.60
C ALA A 126 -18.49 -7.37 -16.50
N ALA A 127 -17.67 -6.50 -15.93
CA ALA A 127 -16.81 -6.84 -14.80
C ALA A 127 -17.65 -7.20 -13.56
N MET A 128 -18.67 -6.41 -13.23
CA MET A 128 -19.54 -6.64 -12.07
C MET A 128 -20.33 -7.94 -12.15
N SER A 129 -20.60 -8.46 -13.34
CA SER A 129 -21.30 -9.74 -13.55
C SER A 129 -20.43 -10.98 -13.36
N LYS A 130 -19.09 -10.83 -13.35
CA LYS A 130 -18.16 -11.95 -13.17
C LYS A 130 -18.03 -12.33 -11.69
N PRO A 131 -17.74 -13.61 -11.36
CA PRO A 131 -17.32 -13.99 -10.01
C PRO A 131 -15.99 -13.37 -9.62
N GLY A 132 -15.69 -13.27 -8.31
CA GLY A 132 -14.42 -12.83 -7.77
C GLY A 132 -14.54 -11.54 -6.94
N MET A 133 -13.40 -11.06 -6.45
CA MET A 133 -13.33 -9.84 -5.64
C MET A 133 -13.63 -8.61 -6.49
N LYS A 134 -14.51 -7.71 -5.97
CA LYS A 134 -14.85 -6.43 -6.61
C LYS A 134 -14.19 -5.30 -5.86
N VAL A 135 -13.41 -4.49 -6.57
CA VAL A 135 -12.71 -3.36 -5.99
C VAL A 135 -13.64 -2.16 -5.94
N LEU A 136 -14.14 -1.87 -4.73
CA LEU A 136 -15.12 -0.84 -4.42
C LEU A 136 -14.80 -0.22 -3.05
N HIS A 137 -15.00 1.09 -2.90
CA HIS A 137 -14.81 1.76 -1.60
C HIS A 137 -16.02 1.56 -0.66
N VAL A 138 -17.15 2.19 -0.99
CA VAL A 138 -18.40 2.01 -0.25
C VAL A 138 -19.43 1.46 -1.23
N PRO A 139 -19.73 0.16 -1.21
CA PRO A 139 -20.75 -0.42 -2.07
C PRO A 139 -22.05 0.38 -1.98
N ASP A 140 -22.74 0.56 -3.10
CA ASP A 140 -23.94 1.35 -3.22
C ASP A 140 -23.79 2.89 -3.24
N ILE A 141 -22.70 3.47 -2.72
CA ILE A 141 -22.50 4.92 -2.65
C ILE A 141 -21.28 5.35 -3.48
N ASP A 142 -20.13 4.77 -3.18
CA ASP A 142 -18.83 5.08 -3.82
C ASP A 142 -18.26 3.79 -4.42
N TYR A 143 -18.84 3.38 -5.54
CA TYR A 143 -18.71 2.04 -6.10
C TYR A 143 -17.95 2.00 -7.43
N ARG A 144 -17.40 3.13 -7.91
CA ARG A 144 -16.61 3.17 -9.13
C ARG A 144 -15.15 2.95 -8.86
N SER A 145 -14.51 2.20 -9.73
CA SER A 145 -13.12 1.83 -9.65
C SER A 145 -12.45 1.91 -11.02
N VAL A 146 -11.17 2.29 -11.06
CA VAL A 146 -10.37 2.25 -12.29
C VAL A 146 -10.09 0.81 -12.72
N CYS A 147 -10.16 -0.15 -11.78
CA CYS A 147 -10.00 -1.58 -12.03
C CYS A 147 -11.02 -2.39 -11.20
N PRO A 148 -12.26 -2.59 -11.71
CA PRO A 148 -13.37 -3.15 -10.92
C PRO A 148 -13.18 -4.60 -10.43
N LEU A 149 -12.28 -5.39 -11.02
CA LEU A 149 -11.92 -6.73 -10.57
C LEU A 149 -10.51 -6.73 -9.97
N LEU A 150 -10.35 -7.33 -8.79
CA LEU A 150 -9.05 -7.39 -8.10
C LEU A 150 -7.96 -8.03 -8.98
N VAL A 151 -8.31 -9.09 -9.70
CA VAL A 151 -7.38 -9.73 -10.66
C VAL A 151 -6.93 -8.81 -11.78
N ASP A 152 -7.76 -7.85 -12.20
CA ASP A 152 -7.40 -6.92 -13.26
C ASP A 152 -6.51 -5.79 -12.71
N CYS A 153 -6.76 -5.29 -11.48
CA CYS A 153 -5.82 -4.42 -10.78
C CYS A 153 -4.43 -5.09 -10.65
N PHE A 154 -4.38 -6.35 -10.25
CA PHE A 154 -3.13 -7.10 -10.13
C PHE A 154 -2.41 -7.28 -11.48
N LYS A 155 -3.16 -7.55 -12.56
CA LYS A 155 -2.57 -7.64 -13.91
C LYS A 155 -1.96 -6.32 -14.36
N GLU A 156 -2.62 -5.20 -14.07
CA GLU A 156 -2.13 -3.86 -14.38
C GLU A 156 -0.82 -3.58 -13.64
N VAL A 157 -0.81 -3.75 -12.30
CA VAL A 157 0.41 -3.54 -11.49
C VAL A 157 1.52 -4.50 -11.92
N ARG A 158 1.21 -5.77 -12.19
CA ARG A 158 2.20 -6.73 -12.67
C ARG A 158 2.78 -6.36 -14.02
N ALA A 159 1.95 -5.89 -14.95
CA ALA A 159 2.41 -5.46 -16.27
C ALA A 159 3.38 -4.28 -16.15
N TRP A 160 3.03 -3.29 -15.31
CA TRP A 160 3.91 -2.16 -15.02
C TRP A 160 5.23 -2.61 -14.37
N SER A 161 5.16 -3.47 -13.34
CA SER A 161 6.33 -4.02 -12.65
C SER A 161 7.27 -4.75 -13.60
N LYS A 162 6.75 -5.49 -14.56
CA LYS A 162 7.56 -6.18 -15.58
C LYS A 162 8.23 -5.22 -16.56
N ALA A 163 7.58 -4.12 -16.87
CA ALA A 163 8.17 -3.08 -17.72
C ALA A 163 9.24 -2.25 -16.98
N HIS A 164 9.22 -2.24 -15.66
CA HIS A 164 10.13 -1.46 -14.80
C HIS A 164 10.87 -2.37 -13.78
N PRO A 165 11.66 -3.36 -14.20
CA PRO A 165 12.19 -4.44 -13.33
C PRO A 165 13.10 -3.94 -12.19
N ASP A 166 13.55 -2.70 -12.27
CA ASP A 166 14.43 -2.06 -11.29
C ASP A 166 13.70 -1.27 -10.20
N HIS A 167 12.35 -1.23 -10.23
CA HIS A 167 11.58 -0.50 -9.21
C HIS A 167 11.85 -1.03 -7.80
N VAL A 168 11.81 -0.15 -6.79
CA VAL A 168 11.82 -0.58 -5.38
C VAL A 168 10.53 -1.34 -5.06
N PRO A 169 10.47 -2.17 -4.00
CA PRO A 169 9.27 -2.97 -3.71
C PRO A 169 7.99 -2.13 -3.68
N ILE A 170 6.98 -2.58 -4.42
CA ILE A 170 5.63 -2.02 -4.34
C ILE A 170 4.91 -2.73 -3.20
N LEU A 171 4.34 -1.98 -2.26
CA LEU A 171 3.39 -2.49 -1.28
C LEU A 171 1.97 -2.31 -1.83
N ILE A 172 1.15 -3.37 -1.79
CA ILE A 172 -0.29 -3.26 -2.00
C ILE A 172 -0.97 -3.64 -0.69
N ILE A 173 -1.73 -2.73 -0.10
CA ILE A 173 -2.52 -3.02 1.09
C ILE A 173 -3.98 -3.22 0.73
N PHE A 174 -4.65 -4.02 1.55
CA PHE A 174 -6.03 -4.41 1.34
C PHE A 174 -6.89 -4.07 2.54
N ASN A 175 -8.07 -3.52 2.25
CA ASN A 175 -9.14 -3.35 3.21
C ASN A 175 -10.35 -4.16 2.74
N LEU A 176 -10.80 -5.10 3.54
CA LEU A 176 -11.85 -6.05 3.19
C LEU A 176 -13.21 -5.50 3.61
N LYS A 177 -14.03 -5.10 2.66
CA LYS A 177 -15.33 -4.48 2.94
C LYS A 177 -16.39 -5.57 3.22
N GLN A 178 -16.75 -5.73 4.48
CA GLN A 178 -17.79 -6.66 4.92
C GLN A 178 -18.78 -6.04 5.90
N ASP A 179 -18.57 -4.78 6.32
CA ASP A 179 -19.46 -4.06 7.20
C ASP A 179 -20.70 -3.57 6.45
N GLN A 180 -21.88 -4.03 6.89
CA GLN A 180 -23.13 -3.75 6.24
C GLN A 180 -23.48 -2.26 6.27
N LEU A 181 -23.71 -1.66 5.12
CA LEU A 181 -24.23 -0.31 5.01
C LEU A 181 -25.69 -0.27 5.55
N LYS A 182 -25.93 0.53 6.59
CA LYS A 182 -27.24 0.65 7.24
C LYS A 182 -28.17 1.60 6.48
N VAL A 183 -28.41 1.29 5.20
CA VAL A 183 -29.32 2.04 4.33
C VAL A 183 -30.33 1.07 3.72
N PRO A 184 -31.64 1.38 3.75
CA PRO A 184 -32.67 0.51 3.14
C PRO A 184 -32.38 0.23 1.67
N GLY A 185 -32.38 -1.05 1.30
CA GLY A 185 -32.13 -1.49 -0.07
C GLY A 185 -30.64 -1.61 -0.45
N ALA A 186 -29.71 -1.36 0.49
CA ALA A 186 -28.30 -1.62 0.27
C ALA A 186 -28.02 -3.11 0.02
N VAL A 187 -27.01 -3.39 -0.80
CA VAL A 187 -26.60 -4.76 -1.11
C VAL A 187 -26.00 -5.41 0.14
N PRO A 188 -26.50 -6.59 0.59
CA PRO A 188 -25.89 -7.31 1.69
C PRO A 188 -24.47 -7.78 1.33
N LEU A 189 -23.49 -7.44 2.16
CA LEU A 189 -22.11 -7.86 1.96
C LEU A 189 -21.93 -9.32 2.41
N LEU A 190 -21.05 -10.03 1.72
CA LEU A 190 -20.63 -11.38 2.13
C LEU A 190 -19.46 -11.26 3.12
N PRO A 191 -19.42 -12.10 4.17
CA PRO A 191 -18.30 -12.10 5.10
C PRO A 191 -17.04 -12.67 4.43
N PHE A 192 -15.87 -12.25 4.92
CA PHE A 192 -14.60 -12.87 4.60
C PHE A 192 -14.31 -14.02 5.57
N ASP A 193 -15.01 -15.13 5.36
CA ASP A 193 -14.74 -16.39 6.03
C ASP A 193 -13.47 -17.07 5.48
N ALA A 194 -13.13 -18.25 6.01
CA ALA A 194 -11.94 -18.99 5.56
C ALA A 194 -11.94 -19.30 4.05
N VAL A 195 -13.11 -19.56 3.47
CA VAL A 195 -13.26 -19.84 2.03
C VAL A 195 -12.99 -18.56 1.21
N ALA A 196 -13.53 -17.42 1.64
CA ALA A 196 -13.28 -16.13 1.00
C ALA A 196 -11.80 -15.73 1.11
N MET A 197 -11.15 -15.97 2.27
CA MET A 197 -9.73 -15.72 2.47
C MET A 197 -8.83 -16.57 1.57
N ASP A 198 -9.18 -17.85 1.39
CA ASP A 198 -8.48 -18.75 0.47
C ASP A 198 -8.69 -18.32 -1.00
N ALA A 199 -9.89 -17.80 -1.33
CA ALA A 199 -10.16 -17.23 -2.65
C ALA A 199 -9.32 -15.96 -2.93
N VAL A 200 -9.07 -15.09 -1.94
CA VAL A 200 -8.14 -13.95 -2.08
C VAL A 200 -6.73 -14.43 -2.41
N ASP A 201 -6.19 -15.39 -1.64
CA ASP A 201 -4.87 -15.98 -1.92
C ASP A 201 -4.82 -16.62 -3.32
N ALA A 202 -5.91 -17.26 -3.75
CA ALA A 202 -6.01 -17.86 -5.09
C ALA A 202 -5.99 -16.81 -6.20
N GLU A 203 -6.70 -15.68 -6.06
CA GLU A 203 -6.67 -14.57 -7.01
C GLU A 203 -5.25 -13.95 -7.11
N ILE A 204 -4.58 -13.72 -5.98
CA ILE A 204 -3.19 -13.26 -5.95
C ILE A 204 -2.28 -14.22 -6.75
N ARG A 205 -2.33 -15.50 -6.44
CA ARG A 205 -1.48 -16.53 -7.06
C ARG A 205 -1.84 -16.80 -8.53
N SER A 206 -3.05 -16.48 -8.95
CA SER A 206 -3.47 -16.58 -10.36
C SER A 206 -2.75 -15.55 -11.25
N VAL A 207 -2.32 -14.44 -10.66
CA VAL A 207 -1.66 -13.36 -11.39
C VAL A 207 -0.15 -13.33 -11.12
N PHE A 208 0.27 -13.28 -9.86
CA PHE A 208 1.69 -13.18 -9.51
C PHE A 208 2.36 -14.53 -9.37
N LYS A 209 3.53 -14.69 -10.01
CA LYS A 209 4.38 -15.86 -9.81
C LYS A 209 5.14 -15.76 -8.48
N PRO A 210 5.57 -16.89 -7.87
CA PRO A 210 6.27 -16.87 -6.57
C PRO A 210 7.51 -15.95 -6.52
N GLY A 211 8.24 -15.84 -7.63
CA GLY A 211 9.42 -14.97 -7.73
C GLY A 211 9.12 -13.47 -7.85
N GLU A 212 7.86 -13.10 -8.09
CA GLU A 212 7.39 -11.72 -8.25
C GLU A 212 6.85 -11.15 -6.93
N LEU A 213 6.70 -11.98 -5.91
CA LEU A 213 6.22 -11.57 -4.58
C LEU A 213 7.32 -11.61 -3.52
N ILE A 214 7.11 -10.79 -2.49
CA ILE A 214 7.77 -10.88 -1.20
C ILE A 214 6.70 -11.40 -0.23
N THR A 215 6.83 -12.66 0.21
CA THR A 215 5.83 -13.33 1.06
C THR A 215 6.31 -13.49 2.50
N PRO A 216 5.39 -13.70 3.46
CA PRO A 216 5.75 -13.99 4.84
C PRO A 216 6.74 -15.16 4.97
N ASP A 217 6.52 -16.26 4.23
CA ASP A 217 7.41 -17.43 4.26
C ASP A 217 8.84 -17.12 3.81
N GLN A 218 8.99 -16.28 2.78
CA GLN A 218 10.31 -15.87 2.28
C GLN A 218 11.08 -15.04 3.30
N VAL A 219 10.38 -14.21 4.10
CA VAL A 219 10.98 -13.39 5.16
C VAL A 219 11.22 -14.23 6.41
N GLN A 220 10.25 -15.05 6.81
CA GLN A 220 10.39 -15.94 7.97
C GLN A 220 11.56 -16.92 7.80
N GLY A 221 11.71 -17.51 6.63
CA GLY A 221 12.80 -18.43 6.31
C GLY A 221 12.86 -19.58 7.32
N LYS A 222 13.99 -19.70 8.02
CA LYS A 222 14.22 -20.77 9.02
C LYS A 222 13.87 -20.37 10.46
N HIS A 223 13.41 -19.13 10.69
CA HIS A 223 13.02 -18.67 12.02
C HIS A 223 11.71 -19.34 12.47
N ALA A 224 11.53 -19.49 13.77
CA ALA A 224 10.35 -20.13 14.33
C ALA A 224 9.06 -19.31 14.13
N THR A 225 9.19 -17.99 13.93
CA THR A 225 8.09 -17.07 13.65
C THR A 225 8.54 -15.97 12.67
N LEU A 226 7.57 -15.36 11.99
CA LEU A 226 7.83 -14.19 11.15
C LEU A 226 8.42 -13.04 11.99
N ARG A 227 7.87 -12.81 13.18
CA ARG A 227 8.38 -11.78 14.11
C ARG A 227 9.85 -11.98 14.45
N GLU A 228 10.25 -13.19 14.82
CA GLU A 228 11.67 -13.49 15.12
C GLU A 228 12.57 -13.18 13.92
N ALA A 229 12.15 -13.54 12.70
CA ALA A 229 12.89 -13.23 11.48
C ALA A 229 13.04 -11.72 11.27
N VAL A 230 11.95 -10.97 11.44
CA VAL A 230 11.95 -9.51 11.27
C VAL A 230 12.87 -8.84 12.28
N LEU A 231 12.80 -9.22 13.57
CA LEU A 231 13.68 -8.70 14.62
C LEU A 231 15.15 -9.07 14.40
N ALA A 232 15.41 -10.20 13.72
CA ALA A 232 16.76 -10.61 13.31
C ALA A 232 17.24 -9.94 11.99
N GLY A 233 16.44 -9.02 11.41
CA GLY A 233 16.79 -8.30 10.18
C GLY A 233 16.73 -9.16 8.91
N ALA A 234 15.82 -10.13 8.85
CA ALA A 234 15.73 -11.09 7.72
C ALA A 234 15.10 -10.51 6.45
N TRP A 235 14.67 -9.26 6.43
CA TRP A 235 14.19 -8.62 5.20
C TRP A 235 15.22 -8.75 4.07
N PRO A 236 14.78 -8.99 2.82
CA PRO A 236 15.69 -9.04 1.68
C PRO A 236 16.37 -7.68 1.48
N THR A 237 17.56 -7.72 0.90
CA THR A 237 18.23 -6.50 0.41
C THR A 237 17.43 -5.90 -0.74
N LEU A 238 17.57 -4.59 -1.00
CA LEU A 238 16.91 -3.94 -2.15
C LEU A 238 17.31 -4.62 -3.46
N LYS A 239 18.57 -5.07 -3.61
CA LYS A 239 18.97 -5.88 -4.77
C LYS A 239 18.07 -7.08 -5.02
N ARG A 240 17.61 -7.76 -3.96
CA ARG A 240 16.76 -8.97 -4.07
C ARG A 240 15.27 -8.64 -4.09
N ALA A 241 14.89 -7.45 -3.63
CA ALA A 241 13.51 -7.00 -3.50
C ALA A 241 13.01 -6.20 -4.71
N ARG A 242 13.92 -5.64 -5.52
CA ARG A 242 13.55 -4.92 -6.76
C ARG A 242 12.69 -5.76 -7.68
N GLY A 243 11.77 -5.12 -8.37
CA GLY A 243 10.85 -5.75 -9.33
C GLY A 243 9.82 -6.67 -8.67
N LYS A 244 9.60 -6.55 -7.35
CA LYS A 244 8.67 -7.40 -6.60
C LYS A 244 7.58 -6.59 -5.91
N VAL A 245 6.49 -7.30 -5.60
CA VAL A 245 5.33 -6.78 -4.89
C VAL A 245 5.23 -7.46 -3.53
N MET A 246 4.96 -6.69 -2.50
CA MET A 246 4.58 -7.14 -1.16
C MET A 246 3.10 -6.85 -0.98
N LEU A 247 2.35 -7.80 -0.41
CA LEU A 247 0.93 -7.66 -0.16
C LEU A 247 0.67 -7.68 1.35
N ALA A 248 -0.21 -6.81 1.84
CA ALA A 248 -0.56 -6.76 3.25
C ALA A 248 -2.06 -6.49 3.43
N MET A 249 -2.64 -7.08 4.47
CA MET A 249 -4.05 -6.88 4.84
C MET A 249 -4.12 -5.97 6.06
N ASP A 250 -4.86 -4.86 5.92
CA ASP A 250 -5.11 -3.90 6.99
C ASP A 250 -6.52 -4.10 7.54
N GLU A 251 -6.64 -5.00 8.52
CA GLU A 251 -7.92 -5.42 9.08
C GLU A 251 -7.88 -5.57 10.59
N SER A 252 -9.08 -5.70 11.19
CA SER A 252 -9.24 -5.94 12.61
C SER A 252 -8.61 -7.28 13.04
N PRO A 253 -8.24 -7.43 14.33
CA PRO A 253 -7.68 -8.69 14.85
C PRO A 253 -8.55 -9.91 14.57
N GLU A 254 -9.88 -9.75 14.57
CA GLU A 254 -10.84 -10.83 14.30
C GLU A 254 -10.75 -11.32 12.85
N VAL A 255 -10.68 -10.40 11.90
CA VAL A 255 -10.54 -10.71 10.46
C VAL A 255 -9.15 -11.31 10.19
N VAL A 256 -8.11 -10.75 10.79
CA VAL A 256 -6.74 -11.30 10.73
C VAL A 256 -6.69 -12.73 11.27
N ALA A 257 -7.42 -13.03 12.37
CA ALA A 257 -7.49 -14.36 12.92
C ALA A 257 -8.11 -15.38 11.96
N VAL A 258 -9.14 -15.00 11.19
CA VAL A 258 -9.72 -15.84 10.14
C VAL A 258 -8.68 -16.14 9.06
N TYR A 259 -7.97 -15.12 8.56
CA TYR A 259 -6.94 -15.30 7.54
C TYR A 259 -5.78 -16.17 8.03
N ARG A 260 -5.32 -15.95 9.23
CA ARG A 260 -4.25 -16.71 9.86
C ARG A 260 -4.66 -18.17 10.10
N GLY A 261 -5.89 -18.40 10.56
CA GLY A 261 -6.38 -19.74 10.93
C GLY A 261 -5.53 -20.36 12.07
N ALA A 262 -5.24 -21.65 11.97
CA ALA A 262 -4.43 -22.36 12.97
C ALA A 262 -2.91 -22.17 12.83
N ARG A 263 -2.44 -21.30 11.95
CA ARG A 263 -1.01 -21.07 11.69
C ARG A 263 -0.35 -20.35 12.87
N LYS A 264 0.91 -20.67 13.14
CA LYS A 264 1.68 -19.97 14.18
C LYS A 264 2.01 -18.54 13.75
N SER A 265 2.40 -18.36 12.50
CA SER A 265 2.61 -17.05 11.84
C SER A 265 1.66 -16.89 10.67
N LEU A 266 2.18 -16.93 9.45
CA LEU A 266 1.42 -16.79 8.20
C LEU A 266 1.86 -17.85 7.18
N GLU A 267 2.23 -19.03 7.67
CA GLU A 267 2.78 -20.12 6.85
C GLU A 267 1.85 -20.46 5.66
N GLY A 268 2.39 -20.38 4.44
CA GLY A 268 1.67 -20.64 3.20
C GLY A 268 0.73 -19.52 2.73
N ARG A 269 0.56 -18.43 3.48
CA ARG A 269 -0.23 -17.25 3.08
C ARG A 269 0.54 -16.33 2.14
N ALA A 270 -0.19 -15.62 1.29
CA ALA A 270 0.41 -14.68 0.33
C ALA A 270 0.65 -13.29 0.93
N MET A 271 -0.16 -12.88 1.90
CA MET A 271 -0.16 -11.53 2.47
C MET A 271 0.42 -11.48 3.88
N PHE A 272 1.11 -10.39 4.18
CA PHE A 272 1.33 -9.92 5.53
C PHE A 272 0.02 -9.39 6.12
N VAL A 273 -0.02 -9.17 7.43
CA VAL A 273 -1.22 -8.68 8.11
C VAL A 273 -0.88 -7.56 9.08
N ASN A 274 -1.77 -6.58 9.22
CA ASN A 274 -1.76 -5.63 10.33
C ASN A 274 -2.07 -6.38 11.63
N THR A 275 -1.17 -6.33 12.59
CA THR A 275 -1.33 -7.05 13.86
C THR A 275 -0.52 -6.36 14.96
N ASP A 276 -0.75 -6.76 16.23
CA ASP A 276 0.05 -6.30 17.34
C ASP A 276 1.54 -6.65 17.16
N GLU A 277 2.43 -5.76 17.58
CA GLU A 277 3.89 -5.90 17.42
C GLU A 277 4.47 -7.11 18.14
N SER A 278 3.75 -7.66 19.14
CA SER A 278 4.13 -8.87 19.88
C SER A 278 3.70 -10.17 19.20
N SER A 279 2.80 -10.09 18.20
CA SER A 279 2.27 -11.25 17.49
C SER A 279 3.38 -12.05 16.79
N PRO A 280 3.36 -13.39 16.82
CA PRO A 280 4.25 -14.21 16.00
C PRO A 280 4.17 -13.92 14.49
N ALA A 281 3.06 -13.37 14.02
CA ALA A 281 2.82 -12.98 12.63
C ALA A 281 3.28 -11.54 12.32
N ALA A 282 3.86 -10.80 13.27
CA ALA A 282 4.24 -9.40 13.07
C ALA A 282 5.40 -9.25 12.07
N GLY A 283 5.13 -8.53 11.00
CA GLY A 283 6.09 -8.10 9.98
C GLY A 283 5.68 -6.76 9.37
N TYR A 284 4.39 -6.48 9.39
CA TYR A 284 3.76 -5.27 8.87
C TYR A 284 2.78 -4.70 9.91
N ILE A 285 2.63 -3.37 9.93
CA ILE A 285 1.65 -2.68 10.78
C ILE A 285 1.16 -1.41 10.08
N THR A 286 -0.13 -1.10 10.25
CA THR A 286 -0.75 0.17 9.85
C THR A 286 -0.94 1.06 11.07
N LEU A 287 -0.40 2.29 11.02
CA LEU A 287 -0.56 3.32 12.04
C LEU A 287 -0.88 4.65 11.37
N ASN A 288 -2.16 4.96 11.23
CA ASN A 288 -2.66 6.05 10.38
C ASN A 288 -2.66 7.45 11.01
N GLU A 289 -2.28 7.57 12.30
CA GLU A 289 -2.29 8.84 13.04
C GLU A 289 -0.85 9.32 13.31
N PRO A 290 -0.12 9.85 12.31
CA PRO A 290 1.33 10.06 12.41
C PRO A 290 1.74 11.08 13.48
N ILE A 291 0.86 12.01 13.86
CA ILE A 291 1.12 12.94 14.97
C ILE A 291 0.96 12.21 16.30
N LYS A 292 -0.16 11.51 16.49
CA LYS A 292 -0.52 10.82 17.74
C LYS A 292 0.38 9.62 17.99
N ASP A 293 0.60 8.81 16.95
CA ASP A 293 1.30 7.53 17.03
C ASP A 293 2.79 7.64 16.67
N ASN A 294 3.36 8.86 16.57
CA ASN A 294 4.72 9.07 16.08
C ASN A 294 5.77 8.22 16.80
N ALA A 295 5.73 8.20 18.15
CA ALA A 295 6.66 7.41 18.95
C ALA A 295 6.50 5.91 18.72
N ARG A 296 5.27 5.42 18.55
CA ARG A 296 4.97 4.00 18.23
C ARG A 296 5.46 3.62 16.84
N ILE A 297 5.22 4.49 15.85
CA ILE A 297 5.74 4.30 14.49
C ILE A 297 7.26 4.18 14.52
N GLN A 298 7.96 5.12 15.16
CA GLN A 298 9.42 5.07 15.28
C GLN A 298 9.92 3.81 15.98
N ALA A 299 9.25 3.36 17.04
CA ALA A 299 9.61 2.13 17.75
C ALA A 299 9.43 0.90 16.86
N ALA A 300 8.33 0.80 16.13
CA ALA A 300 8.05 -0.28 15.19
C ALA A 300 9.09 -0.32 14.05
N VAL A 301 9.41 0.84 13.46
CA VAL A 301 10.46 0.98 12.43
C VAL A 301 11.82 0.54 12.94
N LYS A 302 12.24 0.99 14.14
CA LYS A 302 13.51 0.60 14.76
C LYS A 302 13.59 -0.88 15.10
N SER A 303 12.45 -1.51 15.39
CA SER A 303 12.37 -2.96 15.62
C SER A 303 12.43 -3.79 14.33
N GLY A 304 12.39 -3.14 13.17
CA GLY A 304 12.48 -3.78 11.86
C GLY A 304 11.16 -4.04 11.17
N LEU A 305 10.01 -3.69 11.78
CA LEU A 305 8.71 -3.80 11.14
C LEU A 305 8.59 -2.83 9.95
N ILE A 306 7.82 -3.22 8.96
CA ILE A 306 7.36 -2.31 7.91
C ILE A 306 6.08 -1.62 8.39
N VAL A 307 6.10 -0.30 8.36
CA VAL A 307 4.99 0.55 8.81
C VAL A 307 4.42 1.32 7.63
N ARG A 308 3.10 1.32 7.51
CA ARG A 308 2.35 2.26 6.67
C ARG A 308 1.70 3.31 7.55
N THR A 309 1.73 4.57 7.11
CA THR A 309 0.99 5.68 7.73
C THR A 309 0.38 6.58 6.65
N ARG A 310 -0.39 7.59 7.05
CA ARG A 310 -1.02 8.55 6.11
C ARG A 310 -0.41 9.94 6.25
N ALA A 311 -0.29 10.65 5.13
CA ALA A 311 0.02 12.08 5.09
C ALA A 311 -1.22 12.96 5.31
N ASP A 312 -2.38 12.42 4.95
CA ASP A 312 -3.68 13.07 5.00
C ASP A 312 -4.79 12.03 5.17
N ALA A 313 -5.98 12.50 5.52
CA ALA A 313 -7.17 11.66 5.62
C ALA A 313 -8.35 12.36 4.95
N ASP A 314 -9.01 11.67 4.04
CA ASP A 314 -10.16 12.17 3.30
C ASP A 314 -9.80 13.46 2.52
N THR A 315 -10.51 14.56 2.78
CA THR A 315 -10.27 15.85 2.10
C THR A 315 -9.88 16.99 3.06
N TRP A 316 -9.71 16.71 4.35
CA TRP A 316 -9.67 17.75 5.37
C TRP A 316 -8.37 18.54 5.38
N GLU A 317 -7.24 17.84 5.24
CA GLU A 317 -5.92 18.46 5.15
C GLU A 317 -5.80 19.31 3.89
N ALA A 318 -6.26 18.77 2.75
CA ALA A 318 -6.25 19.50 1.48
C ALA A 318 -7.10 20.75 1.52
N ARG A 319 -8.33 20.70 2.08
CA ARG A 319 -9.23 21.86 2.22
C ARG A 319 -8.67 22.96 3.13
N LYS A 320 -7.85 22.60 4.10
CA LYS A 320 -7.23 23.53 5.06
C LYS A 320 -5.81 23.91 4.71
N ASN A 321 -5.23 23.24 3.73
CA ASN A 321 -3.80 23.23 3.44
C ASN A 321 -2.97 22.92 4.71
N ASP A 322 -3.43 21.95 5.50
CA ASP A 322 -2.76 21.51 6.73
C ASP A 322 -1.68 20.46 6.38
N THR A 323 -0.43 20.84 6.53
CA THR A 323 0.73 20.01 6.20
C THR A 323 1.31 19.26 7.41
N ALA A 324 0.81 19.54 8.62
CA ALA A 324 1.39 18.98 9.84
C ALA A 324 1.32 17.44 9.90
N PRO A 325 0.21 16.76 9.53
CA PRO A 325 0.18 15.30 9.49
C PRO A 325 1.17 14.72 8.48
N ARG A 326 1.28 15.32 7.29
CA ARG A 326 2.23 14.93 6.23
C ARG A 326 3.68 15.02 6.72
N GLU A 327 4.05 16.11 7.36
CA GLU A 327 5.40 16.32 7.89
C GLU A 327 5.71 15.32 9.00
N ALA A 328 4.75 15.07 9.91
CA ALA A 328 4.87 14.06 10.94
C ALA A 328 5.02 12.65 10.36
N ALA A 329 4.26 12.31 9.31
CA ALA A 329 4.33 11.03 8.62
C ALA A 329 5.73 10.79 8.05
N PHE A 330 6.30 11.74 7.34
CA PHE A 330 7.66 11.62 6.80
C PHE A 330 8.73 11.56 7.90
N ALA A 331 8.59 12.33 8.97
CA ALA A 331 9.54 12.34 10.08
C ALA A 331 9.46 11.06 10.93
N SER A 332 8.32 10.38 10.96
CA SER A 332 8.09 9.17 11.73
C SER A 332 8.96 7.98 11.29
N GLY A 333 9.40 7.99 10.03
CA GLY A 333 10.17 6.88 9.44
C GLY A 333 9.31 5.72 8.97
N ALA A 334 7.97 5.84 8.94
CA ALA A 334 7.15 4.84 8.26
C ALA A 334 7.67 4.61 6.84
N GLN A 335 7.78 3.35 6.43
CA GLN A 335 8.35 3.01 5.12
C GLN A 335 7.45 3.43 3.98
N TYR A 336 6.14 3.38 4.18
CA TYR A 336 5.17 3.81 3.17
C TYR A 336 4.25 4.88 3.76
N VAL A 337 4.16 6.00 3.05
CA VAL A 337 3.32 7.14 3.43
C VAL A 337 2.30 7.37 2.33
N SER A 338 1.03 7.07 2.60
CA SER A 338 -0.04 7.26 1.63
C SER A 338 -0.66 8.64 1.70
N THR A 339 -1.25 9.05 0.59
CA THR A 339 -1.95 10.32 0.42
C THR A 339 -3.12 10.16 -0.56
N ASP A 340 -4.12 11.02 -0.44
CA ASP A 340 -5.13 11.22 -1.47
C ASP A 340 -4.70 12.29 -2.50
N TYR A 341 -3.55 12.96 -2.26
CA TYR A 341 -3.11 14.14 -3.00
C TYR A 341 -1.64 14.05 -3.41
N MET A 342 -1.27 13.11 -4.28
CA MET A 342 0.03 13.17 -4.97
C MET A 342 0.13 14.40 -5.88
N HIS A 343 -1.00 14.90 -6.35
CA HIS A 343 -1.17 16.18 -7.05
C HIS A 343 -2.19 17.04 -6.34
N PRO A 344 -2.04 18.38 -6.38
CA PRO A 344 -3.03 19.26 -5.79
C PRO A 344 -4.40 19.12 -6.45
N ASP A 345 -5.45 19.05 -5.63
CA ASP A 345 -6.80 19.33 -6.12
C ASP A 345 -7.04 20.84 -6.05
N THR A 346 -7.01 21.49 -7.19
CA THR A 346 -7.13 22.95 -7.30
C THR A 346 -8.46 23.48 -6.77
N ARG A 347 -9.46 22.64 -6.55
CA ARG A 347 -10.74 23.00 -5.89
C ARG A 347 -10.53 23.32 -4.41
N PHE A 348 -9.51 22.71 -3.79
CA PHE A 348 -9.22 22.85 -2.35
C PHE A 348 -8.01 23.72 -2.07
N GLY A 349 -7.04 23.79 -2.98
CA GLY A 349 -5.84 24.59 -2.80
C GLY A 349 -4.55 23.92 -3.30
N PRO A 350 -3.39 24.36 -2.80
CA PRO A 350 -2.09 23.88 -3.26
C PRO A 350 -1.60 22.64 -2.52
N TYR A 351 -2.39 22.04 -1.62
CA TYR A 351 -1.96 20.88 -0.83
C TYR A 351 -1.56 19.72 -1.74
N GLU A 352 -0.38 19.18 -1.51
CA GLU A 352 0.11 17.94 -2.10
C GLU A 352 1.03 17.23 -1.11
N ALA A 353 1.19 15.92 -1.26
CA ALA A 353 2.19 15.15 -0.55
C ALA A 353 3.22 14.58 -1.53
N ARG A 354 4.48 14.98 -1.36
CA ARG A 354 5.63 14.52 -2.15
C ARG A 354 6.74 14.09 -1.20
N LEU A 355 7.51 13.09 -1.64
CA LEU A 355 8.64 12.60 -0.86
C LEU A 355 9.67 13.73 -0.64
N PRO A 356 10.06 14.03 0.61
CA PRO A 356 11.07 15.06 0.88
C PRO A 356 12.38 14.76 0.15
N GLY A 357 12.91 15.77 -0.54
CA GLY A 357 14.11 15.63 -1.37
C GLY A 357 13.85 15.21 -2.81
N GLY A 358 12.61 14.91 -3.17
CA GLY A 358 12.23 14.42 -4.50
C GLY A 358 12.58 12.93 -4.70
N GLY A 359 12.39 12.45 -5.93
CA GLY A 359 12.61 11.04 -6.26
C GLY A 359 11.45 10.13 -5.83
N VAL A 360 11.61 8.84 -6.08
CA VAL A 360 10.60 7.80 -5.84
C VAL A 360 10.74 7.19 -4.45
N ALA A 361 11.98 6.96 -4.00
CA ALA A 361 12.26 6.39 -2.70
C ALA A 361 13.55 6.96 -2.10
N ARG A 362 13.58 7.15 -0.79
CA ARG A 362 14.74 7.63 -0.06
C ARG A 362 15.16 6.68 1.05
N ALA A 363 16.37 6.86 1.57
CA ALA A 363 16.79 6.18 2.78
C ALA A 363 15.88 6.58 3.96
N ASN A 364 15.48 5.58 4.72
CA ASN A 364 14.58 5.78 5.87
C ASN A 364 15.26 6.65 6.93
N PRO A 365 14.62 7.74 7.40
CA PRO A 365 15.26 8.66 8.35
C PRO A 365 15.42 8.08 9.76
N VAL A 366 14.70 7.01 10.11
CA VAL A 366 14.63 6.42 11.46
C VAL A 366 15.20 5.01 11.53
N ALA A 367 14.99 4.19 10.48
CA ALA A 367 15.56 2.84 10.41
C ALA A 367 17.11 2.94 10.56
N GLY A 368 17.66 2.17 11.48
CA GLY A 368 19.09 2.23 11.80
C GLY A 368 19.96 2.20 10.56
N LYS A 369 21.04 2.97 10.59
CA LYS A 369 22.09 2.87 9.58
C LYS A 369 22.66 1.45 9.64
N PRO A 370 23.00 0.83 8.49
CA PRO A 370 23.59 -0.49 8.45
C PRO A 370 24.90 -0.56 9.23
#